data_c83ae8488c8f7b791cf87e367a078b3b
#
_entry.id   c83ae8488c8f7b791cf87e367a078b3b
#
_cell.length_a   1.000
_cell.length_b   1.000
_cell.length_c   1.000
_cell.angle_alpha   90.00
_cell.angle_beta   90.00
_cell.angle_gamma   90.00
#
_symmetry.space_group_name_H-M   'P 1'
#
loop_
_entity.id
_entity.type
_entity.pdbx_description
1 polymer ?
#
loop_
_entity_poly.entity_id
_entity_poly.type
_entity_poly.pdbx_seq_one_letter_code
_entity_poly.pdbx_strand_id
1 'polypeptide(L)'
;MQLRHLATGAAVIALTASLSSCGFDYATERDYTPGSGANSRVGTVDVLSAVVVSAEEGSGTFVASLSNNDADTEQTFTGVSGGQDATITAATFDPVAIAPGGLVNLAEPAANIVLEGDFTSGDFVPLAIDFGNGDRVMIEVPVVPDDVGYWAGMDASGSTTTTDADTEADAS
;
A
#
# COMPACT_ATOMS: atom_id res chain seq x y z
N MET A 1 46.77 -34.01 -37.54
CA MET A 1 45.57 -34.47 -36.74
C MET A 1 45.47 -33.73 -35.39
N GLN A 2 46.51 -33.32 -34.74
CA GLN A 2 46.48 -32.71 -33.37
C GLN A 2 45.77 -31.33 -33.32
N LEU A 3 45.86 -30.48 -34.34
CA LEU A 3 45.23 -29.15 -34.33
C LEU A 3 43.68 -29.22 -34.27
N ARG A 4 43.11 -30.26 -34.87
CA ARG A 4 41.63 -30.45 -34.85
C ARG A 4 41.09 -30.81 -33.46
N HIS A 5 41.87 -31.58 -32.69
CA HIS A 5 41.48 -31.96 -31.31
C HIS A 5 41.69 -30.77 -30.36
N LEU A 6 42.66 -29.93 -30.56
CA LEU A 6 42.85 -28.70 -29.78
C LEU A 6 41.74 -27.66 -30.03
N ALA A 7 41.26 -27.52 -31.26
CA ALA A 7 40.16 -26.63 -31.60
C ALA A 7 38.82 -27.14 -30.99
N THR A 8 38.59 -28.48 -30.99
CA THR A 8 37.41 -29.04 -30.40
C THR A 8 37.38 -28.87 -28.87
N GLY A 9 38.55 -29.07 -28.22
CA GLY A 9 38.70 -28.86 -26.77
C GLY A 9 38.43 -27.44 -26.34
N ALA A 10 38.92 -26.43 -27.07
CA ALA A 10 38.71 -25.02 -26.79
C ALA A 10 37.23 -24.61 -26.98
N ALA A 11 36.56 -25.17 -27.98
CA ALA A 11 35.13 -24.91 -28.19
C ALA A 11 34.24 -25.44 -27.07
N VAL A 12 34.52 -26.61 -26.54
CA VAL A 12 33.78 -27.21 -25.42
C VAL A 12 33.97 -26.39 -24.14
N ILE A 13 35.19 -25.95 -23.84
CA ILE A 13 35.47 -25.10 -22.66
C ILE A 13 34.76 -23.76 -22.78
N ALA A 14 34.73 -23.15 -23.96
CA ALA A 14 34.00 -21.88 -24.18
C ALA A 14 32.50 -22.03 -24.00
N LEU A 15 31.90 -23.15 -24.44
CA LEU A 15 30.47 -23.44 -24.27
C LEU A 15 30.11 -23.67 -22.79
N THR A 16 30.95 -24.37 -22.02
CA THR A 16 30.68 -24.61 -20.59
C THR A 16 30.82 -23.34 -19.76
N ALA A 17 31.71 -22.43 -20.10
CA ALA A 17 31.87 -21.14 -19.42
C ALA A 17 30.67 -20.21 -19.65
N SER A 18 29.99 -20.29 -20.79
CA SER A 18 28.81 -19.46 -21.07
C SER A 18 27.54 -19.98 -20.38
N LEU A 19 27.48 -21.24 -19.98
CA LEU A 19 26.32 -21.80 -19.24
C LEU A 19 26.38 -21.55 -17.72
N SER A 20 27.54 -21.21 -17.16
CA SER A 20 27.67 -20.89 -15.73
C SER A 20 27.32 -19.45 -15.38
N SER A 21 26.96 -18.61 -16.36
CA SER A 21 26.59 -17.22 -16.16
C SER A 21 25.10 -16.98 -15.84
N CYS A 22 24.33 -18.05 -15.57
CA CYS A 22 23.02 -17.87 -14.98
C CYS A 22 23.20 -17.51 -13.51
N GLY A 23 23.25 -16.19 -13.25
CA GLY A 23 23.41 -15.61 -11.92
C GLY A 23 22.31 -16.07 -10.95
N PHE A 24 22.49 -17.21 -10.32
CA PHE A 24 21.66 -17.71 -9.23
C PHE A 24 21.90 -16.96 -7.93
N ASP A 25 23.04 -16.30 -7.77
CA ASP A 25 23.45 -15.64 -6.54
C ASP A 25 22.61 -14.40 -6.18
N TYR A 26 22.02 -13.71 -7.17
CA TYR A 26 21.39 -12.42 -6.90
C TYR A 26 19.95 -12.53 -6.44
N ALA A 27 19.27 -13.63 -6.74
CA ALA A 27 17.84 -13.80 -6.41
C ALA A 27 17.60 -14.48 -5.05
N THR A 28 18.58 -15.24 -4.54
CA THR A 28 18.42 -16.04 -3.32
C THR A 28 19.06 -15.41 -2.08
N GLU A 29 19.92 -14.42 -2.24
CA GLU A 29 20.59 -13.71 -1.13
C GLU A 29 19.98 -12.33 -0.82
N ARG A 30 18.91 -11.96 -1.48
CA ARG A 30 18.16 -10.76 -1.05
C ARG A 30 17.35 -11.10 0.17
N ASP A 31 17.52 -10.31 1.21
CA ASP A 31 16.59 -10.29 2.33
C ASP A 31 15.17 -10.15 1.75
N TYR A 32 14.37 -11.20 1.91
CA TYR A 32 12.97 -11.16 1.53
C TYR A 32 12.26 -10.20 2.48
N THR A 33 11.98 -9.00 2.01
CA THR A 33 11.06 -8.10 2.71
C THR A 33 9.66 -8.53 2.30
N PRO A 34 8.88 -9.17 3.18
CA PRO A 34 7.49 -9.49 2.89
C PRO A 34 6.77 -8.21 2.52
N GLY A 35 6.03 -8.22 1.42
CA GLY A 35 5.14 -7.10 1.08
C GLY A 35 4.14 -6.96 2.21
N SER A 36 4.23 -5.87 2.97
CA SER A 36 3.26 -5.57 4.02
C SER A 36 1.99 -5.03 3.36
N GLY A 37 0.82 -5.45 3.89
CA GLY A 37 -0.47 -4.99 3.41
C GLY A 37 -1.19 -5.95 2.46
N ALA A 38 -2.47 -5.69 2.31
CA ALA A 38 -3.36 -6.45 1.44
C ALA A 38 -3.39 -5.87 0.02
N ASN A 39 -3.65 -6.73 -0.96
CA ASN A 39 -3.74 -6.32 -2.36
C ASN A 39 -5.04 -6.85 -2.97
N SER A 40 -5.72 -6.00 -3.74
CA SER A 40 -6.85 -6.38 -4.58
C SER A 40 -6.65 -5.81 -5.98
N ARG A 41 -6.81 -6.69 -6.99
CA ARG A 41 -6.71 -6.33 -8.42
C ARG A 41 -8.02 -6.65 -9.14
N VAL A 42 -9.12 -6.34 -8.45
CA VAL A 42 -10.47 -6.55 -8.97
C VAL A 42 -11.09 -5.20 -9.27
N GLY A 43 -11.51 -4.98 -10.51
CA GLY A 43 -12.09 -3.72 -10.95
C GLY A 43 -11.12 -2.84 -11.75
N THR A 44 -11.51 -1.59 -11.95
CA THR A 44 -10.76 -0.61 -12.74
C THR A 44 -9.56 -0.06 -11.98
N VAL A 45 -9.64 -0.02 -10.64
CA VAL A 45 -8.56 0.47 -9.77
C VAL A 45 -8.03 -0.68 -8.92
N ASP A 46 -6.72 -0.92 -9.01
CA ASP A 46 -6.02 -1.83 -8.10
C ASP A 46 -5.79 -1.14 -6.75
N VAL A 47 -6.09 -1.83 -5.68
CA VAL A 47 -5.74 -1.44 -4.30
C VAL A 47 -4.53 -2.24 -3.89
N LEU A 48 -3.43 -1.57 -3.58
CA LEU A 48 -2.13 -2.19 -3.34
C LEU A 48 -1.58 -1.80 -1.98
N SER A 49 -0.99 -2.77 -1.27
CA SER A 49 -0.33 -2.58 0.03
C SER A 49 -1.24 -1.89 1.06
N ALA A 50 -2.54 -2.21 1.04
CA ALA A 50 -3.52 -1.63 1.95
C ALA A 50 -3.27 -2.10 3.39
N VAL A 51 -3.18 -1.16 4.32
CA VAL A 51 -3.04 -1.37 5.77
C VAL A 51 -3.89 -0.35 6.53
N VAL A 52 -4.22 -0.66 7.76
CA VAL A 52 -4.66 0.33 8.76
C VAL A 52 -3.51 0.48 9.74
N VAL A 53 -2.93 1.68 9.84
CA VAL A 53 -1.88 2.00 10.81
C VAL A 53 -2.56 2.52 12.08
N SER A 54 -2.29 1.90 13.22
CA SER A 54 -3.01 2.19 14.47
C SER A 54 -2.04 2.28 15.64
N ALA A 55 -2.07 3.42 16.33
CA ALA A 55 -1.36 3.65 17.59
C ALA A 55 -2.22 3.28 18.79
N GLU A 56 -3.55 3.34 18.68
CA GLU A 56 -4.50 3.11 19.75
C GLU A 56 -5.61 2.17 19.30
N GLU A 57 -6.21 1.42 20.24
CA GLU A 57 -7.34 0.55 19.98
C GLU A 57 -8.55 1.37 19.48
N GLY A 58 -9.22 0.88 18.45
CA GLY A 58 -10.44 1.46 17.91
C GLY A 58 -10.27 2.61 16.94
N SER A 59 -9.04 3.05 16.66
CA SER A 59 -8.75 4.09 15.68
C SER A 59 -7.47 3.82 14.89
N GLY A 60 -7.38 4.36 13.68
CA GLY A 60 -6.19 4.19 12.85
C GLY A 60 -6.35 4.88 11.50
N THR A 61 -5.26 4.95 10.75
CA THR A 61 -5.21 5.59 9.44
C THR A 61 -5.12 4.57 8.32
N PHE A 62 -6.03 4.66 7.37
CA PHE A 62 -6.00 3.83 6.16
C PHE A 62 -4.93 4.33 5.20
N VAL A 63 -4.02 3.45 4.83
CA VAL A 63 -2.93 3.69 3.88
C VAL A 63 -2.96 2.65 2.78
N ALA A 64 -2.86 3.08 1.54
CA ALA A 64 -2.79 2.21 0.36
C ALA A 64 -2.15 2.94 -0.82
N SER A 65 -1.73 2.20 -1.83
CA SER A 65 -1.48 2.73 -3.18
C SER A 65 -2.63 2.32 -4.10
N LEU A 66 -3.16 3.27 -4.86
CA LEU A 66 -4.28 3.10 -5.78
C LEU A 66 -3.77 3.26 -7.21
N SER A 67 -3.89 2.22 -8.03
CA SER A 67 -3.46 2.24 -9.43
C SER A 67 -4.65 2.16 -10.37
N ASN A 68 -4.83 3.18 -11.20
CA ASN A 68 -5.87 3.22 -12.22
C ASN A 68 -5.41 2.46 -13.46
N ASN A 69 -6.09 1.37 -13.79
CA ASN A 69 -5.79 0.53 -14.96
C ASN A 69 -6.48 1.04 -16.25
N ASP A 70 -7.36 2.04 -16.15
CA ASP A 70 -7.94 2.70 -17.31
C ASP A 70 -6.96 3.79 -17.81
N ALA A 71 -6.48 3.65 -19.04
CA ALA A 71 -5.52 4.58 -19.64
C ALA A 71 -6.16 5.87 -20.17
N ASP A 72 -7.48 5.92 -20.27
CA ASP A 72 -8.21 7.02 -20.91
C ASP A 72 -9.08 7.80 -19.92
N THR A 73 -9.49 7.17 -18.80
CA THR A 73 -10.47 7.74 -17.87
C THR A 73 -9.87 7.91 -16.46
N GLU A 74 -9.98 9.14 -15.92
CA GLU A 74 -9.67 9.40 -14.51
C GLU A 74 -10.63 8.64 -13.61
N GLN A 75 -10.12 8.04 -12.55
CA GLN A 75 -10.89 7.43 -11.48
C GLN A 75 -10.81 8.28 -10.21
N THR A 76 -11.74 8.08 -9.28
CA THR A 76 -11.76 8.82 -8.02
C THR A 76 -12.02 7.84 -6.88
N PHE A 77 -11.15 7.85 -5.88
CA PHE A 77 -11.42 7.17 -4.61
C PHE A 77 -12.33 8.07 -3.77
N THR A 78 -13.50 7.55 -3.39
CA THR A 78 -14.57 8.35 -2.78
C THR A 78 -14.93 7.92 -1.36
N GLY A 79 -14.54 6.72 -0.93
CA GLY A 79 -14.91 6.25 0.40
C GLY A 79 -14.24 4.96 0.82
N VAL A 80 -14.17 4.78 2.12
CA VAL A 80 -13.80 3.52 2.78
C VAL A 80 -14.70 3.32 3.98
N SER A 81 -15.14 2.10 4.21
CA SER A 81 -16.01 1.73 5.34
C SER A 81 -15.83 0.27 5.71
N GLY A 82 -16.42 -0.17 6.82
CA GLY A 82 -16.46 -1.59 7.16
C GLY A 82 -17.21 -2.41 6.12
N GLY A 83 -16.64 -3.55 5.76
CA GLY A 83 -17.26 -4.59 4.95
C GLY A 83 -17.81 -5.72 5.80
N GLN A 84 -18.68 -6.57 5.24
CA GLN A 84 -19.17 -7.82 5.88
C GLN A 84 -19.65 -7.63 7.32
N ASP A 85 -20.50 -6.63 7.57
CA ASP A 85 -21.07 -6.32 8.89
C ASP A 85 -20.07 -5.74 9.93
N ALA A 86 -18.83 -5.41 9.53
CA ALA A 86 -17.89 -4.72 10.39
C ALA A 86 -18.33 -3.26 10.63
N THR A 87 -18.40 -2.86 11.90
CA THR A 87 -18.74 -1.50 12.30
C THR A 87 -17.48 -0.62 12.25
N ILE A 88 -17.06 -0.28 11.04
CA ILE A 88 -15.92 0.61 10.79
C ILE A 88 -16.41 1.77 9.95
N THR A 89 -16.11 2.98 10.41
CA THR A 89 -16.46 4.23 9.74
C THR A 89 -15.22 5.06 9.46
N ALA A 90 -15.21 5.76 8.32
CA ALA A 90 -14.17 6.73 8.03
C ALA A 90 -14.60 8.13 8.43
N ALA A 91 -13.67 8.92 8.96
CA ALA A 91 -13.83 10.37 9.04
C ALA A 91 -14.00 10.94 7.63
N THR A 92 -14.65 12.11 7.55
CA THR A 92 -14.80 12.79 6.26
C THR A 92 -13.45 13.21 5.70
N PHE A 93 -13.18 12.86 4.45
CA PHE A 93 -11.99 13.26 3.71
C PHE A 93 -12.37 13.71 2.29
N ASP A 94 -11.49 14.45 1.65
CA ASP A 94 -11.69 14.88 0.27
C ASP A 94 -11.46 13.71 -0.70
N PRO A 95 -12.32 13.51 -1.72
CA PRO A 95 -12.12 12.49 -2.73
C PRO A 95 -10.76 12.62 -3.42
N VAL A 96 -10.08 11.50 -3.64
CA VAL A 96 -8.74 11.46 -4.23
C VAL A 96 -8.83 11.09 -5.70
N ALA A 97 -8.41 12.00 -6.59
CA ALA A 97 -8.35 11.74 -8.03
C ALA A 97 -7.15 10.87 -8.39
N ILE A 98 -7.36 9.92 -9.30
CA ILE A 98 -6.34 9.00 -9.81
C ILE A 98 -6.32 9.15 -11.33
N ALA A 99 -5.29 9.80 -11.86
CA ALA A 99 -5.16 10.08 -13.28
C ALA A 99 -5.24 8.80 -14.13
N PRO A 100 -5.63 8.89 -15.42
CA PRO A 100 -5.61 7.76 -16.32
C PRO A 100 -4.25 7.05 -16.35
N GLY A 101 -4.22 5.72 -16.15
CA GLY A 101 -3.00 4.93 -16.06
C GLY A 101 -2.06 5.34 -14.91
N GLY A 102 -2.55 6.17 -13.98
CA GLY A 102 -1.77 6.73 -12.88
C GLY A 102 -1.80 5.89 -11.62
N LEU A 103 -0.92 6.28 -10.68
CA LEU A 103 -0.83 5.71 -9.34
C LEU A 103 -0.82 6.84 -8.30
N VAL A 104 -1.60 6.68 -7.24
CA VAL A 104 -1.60 7.57 -6.08
C VAL A 104 -1.24 6.77 -4.84
N ASN A 105 -0.31 7.28 -4.05
CA ASN A 105 0.02 6.73 -2.73
C ASN A 105 -0.65 7.61 -1.66
N LEU A 106 -1.55 7.01 -0.86
CA LEU A 106 -2.28 7.73 0.18
C LEU A 106 -1.41 8.12 1.38
N ALA A 107 -0.18 7.60 1.46
CA ALA A 107 0.79 7.99 2.49
C ALA A 107 1.60 9.25 2.09
N GLU A 108 1.71 9.57 0.78
CA GLU A 108 2.57 10.68 0.32
C GLU A 108 2.03 11.37 -0.95
N PRO A 109 1.44 12.59 -0.82
CA PRO A 109 1.16 13.28 0.44
C PRO A 109 0.12 12.54 1.29
N ALA A 110 0.25 12.63 2.60
CA ALA A 110 -0.64 11.93 3.53
C ALA A 110 -2.10 12.38 3.33
N ALA A 111 -2.96 11.43 2.97
CA ALA A 111 -4.40 11.67 2.82
C ALA A 111 -5.14 11.70 4.17
N ASN A 112 -4.51 11.23 5.24
CA ASN A 112 -5.02 11.22 6.62
C ASN A 112 -6.45 10.65 6.74
N ILE A 113 -6.69 9.50 6.12
CA ILE A 113 -7.99 8.85 6.11
C ILE A 113 -8.15 8.05 7.40
N VAL A 114 -8.72 8.69 8.41
CA VAL A 114 -8.92 8.11 9.74
C VAL A 114 -10.12 7.17 9.74
N LEU A 115 -9.92 5.98 10.27
CA LEU A 115 -10.95 4.98 10.53
C LEU A 115 -11.20 4.85 12.03
N GLU A 116 -12.47 4.65 12.39
CA GLU A 116 -12.91 4.33 13.73
C GLU A 116 -13.74 3.04 13.71
N GLY A 117 -13.55 2.17 14.70
CA GLY A 117 -14.27 0.92 14.79
C GLY A 117 -13.70 -0.04 15.82
N ASP A 118 -14.17 -1.27 15.82
CA ASP A 118 -13.72 -2.31 16.75
C ASP A 118 -12.56 -3.09 16.11
N PHE A 119 -11.34 -2.62 16.33
CA PHE A 119 -10.12 -3.25 15.87
C PHE A 119 -8.89 -2.84 16.71
N THR A 120 -7.85 -3.67 16.69
CA THR A 120 -6.55 -3.38 17.33
C THR A 120 -5.39 -3.87 16.44
N SER A 121 -4.17 -3.37 16.73
CA SER A 121 -2.96 -3.83 16.02
C SER A 121 -2.79 -5.34 16.08
N GLY A 122 -2.60 -5.95 14.92
CA GLY A 122 -2.52 -7.40 14.72
C GLY A 122 -3.79 -8.03 14.16
N ASP A 123 -4.91 -7.32 14.14
CA ASP A 123 -6.15 -7.78 13.53
C ASP A 123 -6.12 -7.70 12.00
N PHE A 124 -7.09 -8.38 11.40
CA PHE A 124 -7.47 -8.19 10.00
C PHE A 124 -8.91 -7.68 9.97
N VAL A 125 -9.11 -6.59 9.23
CA VAL A 125 -10.43 -5.94 9.15
C VAL A 125 -10.96 -5.97 7.71
N PRO A 126 -12.22 -6.42 7.52
CA PRO A 126 -12.85 -6.33 6.22
C PRO A 126 -13.23 -4.88 5.93
N LEU A 127 -12.72 -4.35 4.82
CA LEU A 127 -13.05 -3.01 4.33
C LEU A 127 -13.74 -3.06 2.98
N ALA A 128 -14.63 -2.11 2.76
CA ALA A 128 -15.25 -1.77 1.49
C ALA A 128 -14.66 -0.45 1.01
N ILE A 129 -14.06 -0.44 -0.17
CA ILE A 129 -13.42 0.72 -0.79
C ILE A 129 -14.25 1.13 -1.98
N ASP A 130 -14.71 2.37 -2.00
CA ASP A 130 -15.63 2.92 -2.99
C ASP A 130 -14.94 3.85 -3.97
N PHE A 131 -15.30 3.72 -5.25
CA PHE A 131 -14.81 4.56 -6.32
C PHE A 131 -15.95 5.31 -7.02
N GLY A 132 -15.62 6.47 -7.62
CA GLY A 132 -16.59 7.36 -8.25
C GLY A 132 -17.31 6.78 -9.47
N ASN A 133 -16.76 5.74 -10.10
CA ASN A 133 -17.39 4.99 -11.19
C ASN A 133 -18.47 4.00 -10.71
N GLY A 134 -18.66 3.86 -9.38
CA GLY A 134 -19.58 2.93 -8.74
C GLY A 134 -18.95 1.57 -8.40
N ASP A 135 -17.68 1.35 -8.70
CA ASP A 135 -16.97 0.15 -8.28
C ASP A 135 -16.79 0.17 -6.76
N ARG A 136 -16.97 -1.01 -6.14
CA ARG A 136 -16.70 -1.28 -4.73
C ARG A 136 -15.80 -2.49 -4.60
N VAL A 137 -14.66 -2.30 -3.97
CA VAL A 137 -13.67 -3.35 -3.72
C VAL A 137 -13.77 -3.80 -2.27
N MET A 138 -14.03 -5.09 -2.06
CA MET A 138 -14.00 -5.72 -0.74
C MET A 138 -12.63 -6.32 -0.51
N ILE A 139 -11.99 -5.96 0.60
CA ILE A 139 -10.62 -6.40 0.91
C ILE A 139 -10.45 -6.59 2.41
N GLU A 140 -9.73 -7.63 2.80
CA GLU A 140 -9.35 -7.86 4.20
C GLU A 140 -7.97 -7.25 4.43
N VAL A 141 -7.89 -6.27 5.33
CA VAL A 141 -6.73 -5.39 5.52
C VAL A 141 -6.11 -5.62 6.89
N PRO A 142 -4.78 -5.82 7.00
CA PRO A 142 -4.12 -5.94 8.29
C PRO A 142 -4.07 -4.60 9.02
N VAL A 143 -4.25 -4.64 10.34
CA VAL A 143 -4.00 -3.52 11.25
C VAL A 143 -2.57 -3.64 11.77
N VAL A 144 -1.74 -2.64 11.50
CA VAL A 144 -0.32 -2.62 11.86
C VAL A 144 -0.03 -1.53 12.90
N PRO A 145 0.92 -1.75 13.81
CA PRO A 145 1.28 -0.74 14.80
C PRO A 145 2.01 0.45 14.17
N ASP A 146 1.84 1.63 14.77
CA ASP A 146 2.43 2.91 14.33
C ASP A 146 3.86 3.14 14.84
N ASP A 147 4.38 2.27 15.69
CA ASP A 147 5.64 2.45 16.39
C ASP A 147 6.81 1.66 15.78
N VAL A 148 6.57 0.86 14.73
CA VAL A 148 7.60 -0.02 14.17
C VAL A 148 7.70 0.06 12.65
N GLY A 149 8.94 -0.02 12.17
CA GLY A 149 9.27 -0.21 10.75
C GLY A 149 8.85 0.93 9.85
N TYR A 150 8.35 0.58 8.68
CA TYR A 150 7.98 1.54 7.63
C TYR A 150 6.75 2.40 8.00
N TRP A 151 5.89 1.90 8.89
CA TRP A 151 4.62 2.52 9.23
C TRP A 151 4.71 3.53 10.38
N ALA A 152 5.88 3.65 11.02
CA ALA A 152 6.07 4.51 12.19
C ALA A 152 5.72 5.97 11.88
N GLY A 153 4.82 6.54 12.69
CA GLY A 153 4.35 7.91 12.58
C GLY A 153 3.35 8.16 11.46
N MET A 154 2.73 7.11 10.90
CA MET A 154 1.71 7.25 9.84
C MET A 154 0.27 7.29 10.38
N ASP A 155 0.06 7.07 11.68
CA ASP A 155 -1.27 7.19 12.27
C ASP A 155 -1.62 8.67 12.54
N ALA A 156 -2.62 9.17 11.85
CA ALA A 156 -3.16 10.53 12.02
C ALA A 156 -4.35 10.58 12.98
N SER A 157 -4.81 9.45 13.53
CA SER A 157 -6.02 9.39 14.35
C SER A 157 -5.89 10.12 15.68
N GLY A 158 -4.67 10.20 16.24
CA GLY A 158 -4.35 10.98 17.45
C GLY A 158 -4.21 12.48 17.24
N SER A 159 -4.21 12.95 15.98
CA SER A 159 -4.07 14.36 15.63
C SER A 159 -5.42 15.06 15.61
N THR A 160 -6.13 15.13 16.73
CA THR A 160 -7.24 16.07 16.87
C THR A 160 -6.67 17.49 16.78
N THR A 161 -6.93 18.17 15.67
CA THR A 161 -6.67 19.60 15.53
C THR A 161 -7.55 20.32 16.55
N THR A 162 -7.00 20.56 17.75
CA THR A 162 -7.58 21.53 18.68
C THR A 162 -7.40 22.89 18.00
N THR A 163 -8.43 23.38 17.35
CA THR A 163 -8.50 24.79 16.99
C THR A 163 -8.62 25.54 18.33
N ASP A 164 -7.48 25.91 18.89
CA ASP A 164 -7.41 26.91 19.94
C ASP A 164 -7.94 28.21 19.36
N ALA A 165 -9.22 28.46 19.58
CA ALA A 165 -9.77 29.79 19.48
C ALA A 165 -9.17 30.61 20.64
N ASP A 166 -8.02 31.22 20.38
CA ASP A 166 -7.46 32.27 21.22
C ASP A 166 -8.46 33.42 21.21
N THR A 167 -9.34 33.43 22.21
CA THR A 167 -10.11 34.59 22.59
C THR A 167 -9.18 35.45 23.43
N GLU A 168 -8.38 36.30 22.80
CA GLU A 168 -7.83 37.46 23.47
C GLU A 168 -8.98 38.37 23.88
N ALA A 169 -9.37 38.26 25.14
CA ALA A 169 -10.16 39.30 25.80
C ALA A 169 -9.18 40.39 26.24
N ASP A 170 -9.05 41.40 25.41
CA ASP A 170 -8.52 42.71 25.81
C ASP A 170 -9.47 43.34 26.85
N ALA A 171 -8.96 43.50 28.06
CA ALA A 171 -9.61 44.25 29.11
C ALA A 171 -8.77 45.50 29.42
N SER A 172 -9.30 46.62 28.99
CA SER A 172 -8.94 48.00 29.31
C SER A 172 -8.89 48.26 30.83
#